data_105738675c7fb092a064a713c6c154a5
#
_entry.id   105738675c7fb092a064a713c6c154a5
#
_cell.length_a   1.000
_cell.length_b   1.000
_cell.length_c   1.000
_cell.angle_alpha   90.00
_cell.angle_beta   90.00
_cell.angle_gamma   90.00
#
_symmetry.space_group_name_H-M   'P 1'
#
loop_
_entity.id
_entity.type
_entity.pdbx_description
1 polymer ?
#
loop_
_entity_poly.entity_id
_entity_poly.type
_entity_poly.pdbx_seq_one_letter_code
_entity_poly.pdbx_strand_id
1 'polypeptide(L)'
;MTDIKKRAYQFIIVFGIISLLGDIIYEGARSVNAQYLKGLGANALWVGIVAGLGEFVGYAIRLVSGYLSDKTRAYWLFTFIGYGLLITVPLLALTGIWQVAALLMIGERLGKALRSPAKDTILSQVTTQVGRGLGFGIHEAMDQIGAIAGPLMFTFIFAYVVDYNLGYKIMWIPFILLMGVLIIAKMLVPHPEQFESTPHSNSSDALTPTFWLYNAFSAFAIIGFASFPIIAFHLKSQNIVSDMAIPLLYAIAMGVDAVFAIIIGRLYDKKGLSVLLVIPIASAIVPVMAFSFHWVAVTIGIILWGLVMAVHETIMRAAIADLTSLKKRGTGYGIFNTAYGLCMFIGA
;
A
#
# COMPACT_ATOMS: atom_id res chain seq x y z
N MET A 1 -25.44 17.16 7.08
CA MET A 1 -24.54 16.51 6.08
C MET A 1 -25.39 16.22 4.86
N THR A 2 -24.96 16.64 3.66
CA THR A 2 -25.69 16.35 2.42
C THR A 2 -25.73 14.86 2.16
N ASP A 3 -26.74 14.35 1.48
CA ASP A 3 -26.89 12.91 1.19
C ASP A 3 -25.69 12.34 0.42
N ILE A 4 -25.16 13.11 -0.53
CA ILE A 4 -23.97 12.74 -1.31
C ILE A 4 -22.72 12.59 -0.42
N LYS A 5 -22.55 13.47 0.56
CA LYS A 5 -21.42 13.40 1.50
C LYS A 5 -21.52 12.19 2.42
N LYS A 6 -22.74 11.82 2.85
CA LYS A 6 -22.97 10.61 3.64
C LYS A 6 -22.62 9.35 2.86
N ARG A 7 -23.05 9.28 1.59
CA ARG A 7 -22.71 8.16 0.68
C ARG A 7 -21.20 8.07 0.42
N ALA A 8 -20.53 9.22 0.28
CA ALA A 8 -19.08 9.25 0.13
C ALA A 8 -18.36 8.65 1.35
N TYR A 9 -18.74 9.03 2.57
CA TYR A 9 -18.17 8.43 3.79
C TYR A 9 -18.45 6.94 3.88
N GLN A 10 -19.67 6.49 3.61
CA GLN A 10 -20.02 5.07 3.59
C GLN A 10 -19.14 4.30 2.61
N PHE A 11 -18.96 4.84 1.39
CA PHE A 11 -18.12 4.21 0.39
C PHE A 11 -16.63 4.15 0.84
N ILE A 12 -16.08 5.23 1.38
CA ILE A 12 -14.69 5.27 1.85
C ILE A 12 -14.46 4.20 2.92
N ILE A 13 -15.39 4.04 3.86
CA ILE A 13 -15.31 3.00 4.90
C ILE A 13 -15.38 1.60 4.27
N VAL A 14 -16.36 1.35 3.41
CA VAL A 14 -16.52 0.05 2.73
C VAL A 14 -15.28 -0.26 1.88
N PHE A 15 -14.75 0.74 1.18
CA PHE A 15 -13.56 0.58 0.35
C PHE A 15 -12.29 0.38 1.19
N GLY A 16 -12.23 1.01 2.37
CA GLY A 16 -11.21 0.75 3.38
C GLY A 16 -11.27 -0.67 3.94
N ILE A 17 -12.48 -1.23 4.17
CA ILE A 17 -12.66 -2.63 4.59
C ILE A 17 -12.13 -3.59 3.51
N ILE A 18 -12.35 -3.29 2.22
CA ILE A 18 -11.78 -4.09 1.12
C ILE A 18 -10.27 -4.08 1.19
N SER A 19 -9.66 -2.92 1.43
CA SER A 19 -8.22 -2.77 1.50
C SER A 19 -7.66 -3.49 2.73
N LEU A 20 -8.29 -3.33 3.89
CA LEU A 20 -7.96 -4.05 5.13
C LEU A 20 -7.96 -5.57 4.92
N LEU A 21 -9.04 -6.12 4.34
CA LEU A 21 -9.14 -7.56 4.06
C LEU A 21 -8.10 -8.00 3.01
N GLY A 22 -7.83 -7.14 2.02
CA GLY A 22 -6.79 -7.37 1.02
C GLY A 22 -5.40 -7.44 1.63
N ASP A 23 -5.10 -6.55 2.58
CA ASP A 23 -3.80 -6.49 3.24
C ASP A 23 -3.61 -7.58 4.29
N ILE A 24 -4.69 -8.05 4.95
CA ILE A 24 -4.63 -9.29 5.74
C ILE A 24 -4.11 -10.44 4.87
N ILE A 25 -4.63 -10.59 3.65
CA ILE A 25 -4.22 -11.68 2.75
C ILE A 25 -2.79 -11.44 2.24
N TYR A 26 -2.52 -10.26 1.74
CA TYR A 26 -1.27 -9.90 1.07
C TYR A 26 -0.09 -9.85 2.04
N GLU A 27 -0.19 -9.07 3.12
CA GLU A 27 0.91 -8.90 4.08
C GLU A 27 1.05 -10.15 4.97
N GLY A 28 -0.06 -10.84 5.26
CA GLY A 28 -0.01 -12.14 5.91
C GLY A 28 0.82 -13.15 5.11
N ALA A 29 0.51 -13.34 3.83
CA ALA A 29 1.27 -14.22 2.95
C ALA A 29 2.72 -13.79 2.82
N ARG A 30 2.97 -12.49 2.60
CA ARG A 30 4.30 -11.91 2.44
C ARG A 30 5.21 -12.22 3.62
N SER A 31 4.67 -12.23 4.84
CA SER A 31 5.43 -12.50 6.06
C SER A 31 6.04 -13.90 6.12
N VAL A 32 5.49 -14.87 5.37
CA VAL A 32 5.88 -16.29 5.43
C VAL A 32 6.26 -16.91 4.07
N ASN A 33 6.07 -16.20 2.97
CA ASN A 33 6.30 -16.73 1.61
C ASN A 33 7.71 -17.29 1.40
N ALA A 34 8.75 -16.61 1.91
CA ALA A 34 10.14 -17.04 1.75
C ALA A 34 10.41 -18.36 2.47
N GLN A 35 9.90 -18.50 3.70
CA GLN A 35 10.03 -19.72 4.49
C GLN A 35 9.24 -20.88 3.88
N TYR A 36 8.05 -20.58 3.36
CA TYR A 36 7.23 -21.57 2.67
C TYR A 36 7.92 -22.10 1.41
N LEU A 37 8.45 -21.23 0.53
CA LEU A 37 9.22 -21.64 -0.64
C LEU A 37 10.42 -22.51 -0.27
N LYS A 38 11.15 -22.10 0.79
CA LYS A 38 12.27 -22.92 1.31
C LYS A 38 11.78 -24.29 1.77
N GLY A 39 10.66 -24.38 2.48
CA GLY A 39 10.06 -25.64 2.92
C GLY A 39 9.64 -26.55 1.76
N LEU A 40 9.27 -25.99 0.61
CA LEU A 40 8.96 -26.72 -0.62
C LEU A 40 10.22 -27.10 -1.45
N GLY A 41 11.44 -26.76 -0.96
CA GLY A 41 12.71 -27.16 -1.60
C GLY A 41 13.33 -26.08 -2.51
N ALA A 42 12.82 -24.84 -2.53
CA ALA A 42 13.48 -23.75 -3.23
C ALA A 42 14.76 -23.34 -2.49
N ASN A 43 15.86 -23.15 -3.23
CA ASN A 43 17.09 -22.59 -2.67
C ASN A 43 17.00 -21.04 -2.54
N ALA A 44 17.98 -20.45 -1.83
CA ALA A 44 17.98 -19.02 -1.56
C ALA A 44 18.00 -18.15 -2.84
N LEU A 45 18.65 -18.61 -3.91
CA LEU A 45 18.68 -17.91 -5.20
C LEU A 45 17.27 -17.80 -5.80
N TRP A 46 16.50 -18.90 -5.83
CA TRP A 46 15.14 -18.89 -6.35
C TRP A 46 14.18 -18.07 -5.48
N VAL A 47 14.31 -18.15 -4.14
CA VAL A 47 13.53 -17.30 -3.24
C VAL A 47 13.79 -15.82 -3.52
N GLY A 48 15.05 -15.42 -3.70
CA GLY A 48 15.42 -14.05 -4.06
C GLY A 48 14.88 -13.63 -5.44
N ILE A 49 14.96 -14.50 -6.46
CA ILE A 49 14.42 -14.23 -7.80
C ILE A 49 12.91 -14.04 -7.75
N VAL A 50 12.18 -14.91 -7.06
CA VAL A 50 10.71 -14.81 -6.94
C VAL A 50 10.30 -13.52 -6.23
N ALA A 51 10.99 -13.16 -5.14
CA ALA A 51 10.73 -11.92 -4.42
C ALA A 51 11.03 -10.69 -5.31
N GLY A 52 12.21 -10.63 -5.93
CA GLY A 52 12.62 -9.50 -6.79
C GLY A 52 11.77 -9.37 -8.04
N LEU A 53 11.46 -10.48 -8.73
CA LEU A 53 10.58 -10.48 -9.90
C LEU A 53 9.17 -10.07 -9.53
N GLY A 54 8.67 -10.52 -8.37
CA GLY A 54 7.37 -10.12 -7.85
C GLY A 54 7.27 -8.63 -7.63
N GLU A 55 8.27 -8.01 -6.97
CA GLU A 55 8.31 -6.55 -6.77
C GLU A 55 8.41 -5.81 -8.12
N PHE A 56 9.28 -6.26 -9.03
CA PHE A 56 9.39 -5.67 -10.36
C PHE A 56 8.05 -5.69 -11.11
N VAL A 57 7.37 -6.84 -11.17
CA VAL A 57 6.04 -6.98 -11.78
C VAL A 57 5.03 -6.07 -11.06
N GLY A 58 5.07 -6.07 -9.71
CA GLY A 58 4.20 -5.27 -8.88
C GLY A 58 4.25 -3.77 -9.16
N TYR A 59 5.41 -3.24 -9.52
CA TYR A 59 5.58 -1.81 -9.80
C TYR A 59 5.53 -1.48 -11.30
N ALA A 60 6.22 -2.23 -12.15
CA ALA A 60 6.31 -1.92 -13.58
C ALA A 60 4.94 -1.98 -14.28
N ILE A 61 4.11 -2.97 -13.94
CA ILE A 61 2.80 -3.13 -14.56
C ILE A 61 1.80 -2.05 -14.15
N ARG A 62 2.03 -1.33 -13.03
CA ARG A 62 1.15 -0.21 -12.62
C ARG A 62 1.10 0.91 -13.67
N LEU A 63 2.18 1.16 -14.39
CA LEU A 63 2.18 2.14 -15.47
C LEU A 63 1.22 1.71 -16.59
N VAL A 64 1.32 0.45 -17.00
CA VAL A 64 0.47 -0.12 -18.06
C VAL A 64 -0.99 -0.18 -17.62
N SER A 65 -1.26 -0.69 -16.41
CA SER A 65 -2.62 -0.81 -15.89
C SER A 65 -3.27 0.55 -15.67
N GLY A 66 -2.52 1.55 -15.22
CA GLY A 66 -2.98 2.93 -15.07
C GLY A 66 -3.39 3.54 -16.42
N TYR A 67 -2.53 3.41 -17.44
CA TYR A 67 -2.85 3.87 -18.79
C TYR A 67 -4.08 3.15 -19.39
N LEU A 68 -4.13 1.83 -19.27
CA LEU A 68 -5.24 1.03 -19.79
C LEU A 68 -6.55 1.33 -19.06
N SER A 69 -6.53 1.52 -17.74
CA SER A 69 -7.72 1.86 -16.97
C SER A 69 -8.29 3.22 -17.37
N ASP A 70 -7.44 4.22 -17.65
CA ASP A 70 -7.86 5.52 -18.15
C ASP A 70 -8.44 5.44 -19.59
N LYS A 71 -7.74 4.70 -20.47
CA LYS A 71 -8.14 4.54 -21.85
C LYS A 71 -9.49 3.84 -22.01
N THR A 72 -9.73 2.81 -21.18
CA THR A 72 -10.95 2.00 -21.23
C THR A 72 -12.06 2.51 -20.30
N ARG A 73 -11.74 3.40 -19.34
CA ARG A 73 -12.64 3.82 -18.26
C ARG A 73 -13.15 2.67 -17.39
N ALA A 74 -12.53 1.51 -17.48
CA ALA A 74 -12.98 0.28 -16.84
C ALA A 74 -12.36 0.10 -15.43
N TYR A 75 -12.33 1.18 -14.63
CA TYR A 75 -11.67 1.17 -13.30
C TYR A 75 -12.16 0.04 -12.39
N TRP A 76 -13.48 -0.21 -12.37
CA TRP A 76 -14.04 -1.32 -11.60
C TRP A 76 -13.56 -2.68 -12.10
N LEU A 77 -13.42 -2.87 -13.43
CA LEU A 77 -12.93 -4.13 -13.99
C LEU A 77 -11.51 -4.44 -13.51
N PHE A 78 -10.60 -3.45 -13.60
CA PHE A 78 -9.23 -3.59 -13.10
C PHE A 78 -9.19 -3.84 -11.60
N THR A 79 -10.06 -3.20 -10.84
CA THR A 79 -10.20 -3.39 -9.40
C THR A 79 -10.66 -4.82 -9.08
N PHE A 80 -11.70 -5.32 -9.76
CA PHE A 80 -12.21 -6.69 -9.58
C PHE A 80 -11.18 -7.75 -9.97
N ILE A 81 -10.53 -7.61 -11.14
CA ILE A 81 -9.48 -8.54 -11.57
C ILE A 81 -8.32 -8.53 -10.56
N GLY A 82 -7.89 -7.35 -10.15
CA GLY A 82 -6.76 -7.22 -9.25
C GLY A 82 -7.01 -7.78 -7.84
N TYR A 83 -8.19 -7.57 -7.27
CA TYR A 83 -8.57 -8.22 -6.01
C TYR A 83 -8.92 -9.70 -6.19
N GLY A 84 -9.51 -10.09 -7.33
CA GLY A 84 -9.76 -11.48 -7.67
C GLY A 84 -8.49 -12.33 -7.73
N LEU A 85 -7.38 -11.75 -8.21
CA LEU A 85 -6.08 -12.42 -8.23
C LEU A 85 -5.49 -12.69 -6.83
N LEU A 86 -6.03 -12.10 -5.76
CA LEU A 86 -5.69 -12.52 -4.40
C LEU A 86 -6.07 -13.97 -4.10
N ILE A 87 -6.93 -14.60 -4.91
CA ILE A 87 -7.23 -16.05 -4.82
C ILE A 87 -5.96 -16.90 -4.91
N THR A 88 -4.91 -16.40 -5.57
CA THR A 88 -3.63 -17.11 -5.68
C THR A 88 -3.01 -17.37 -4.30
N VAL A 89 -3.29 -16.54 -3.29
CA VAL A 89 -2.76 -16.72 -1.93
C VAL A 89 -3.36 -17.94 -1.24
N PRO A 90 -4.69 -18.09 -1.07
CA PRO A 90 -5.24 -19.30 -0.48
C PRO A 90 -4.99 -20.56 -1.33
N LEU A 91 -4.77 -20.44 -2.65
CA LEU A 91 -4.37 -21.56 -3.51
C LEU A 91 -2.97 -22.08 -3.20
N LEU A 92 -2.09 -21.28 -2.56
CA LEU A 92 -0.79 -21.77 -2.07
C LEU A 92 -0.94 -23.01 -1.15
N ALA A 93 -2.03 -23.09 -0.41
CA ALA A 93 -2.32 -24.26 0.44
C ALA A 93 -2.49 -25.58 -0.32
N LEU A 94 -2.71 -25.54 -1.63
CA LEU A 94 -3.00 -26.71 -2.46
C LEU A 94 -1.80 -27.19 -3.25
N THR A 95 -0.67 -26.46 -3.21
CA THR A 95 0.54 -26.84 -3.95
C THR A 95 1.59 -27.42 -3.03
N GLY A 96 2.25 -28.52 -3.50
CA GLY A 96 3.47 -29.06 -2.90
C GLY A 96 4.72 -28.78 -3.73
N ILE A 97 4.64 -27.94 -4.76
CA ILE A 97 5.69 -27.68 -5.75
C ILE A 97 6.07 -26.20 -5.69
N TRP A 98 7.34 -25.90 -5.37
CA TRP A 98 7.79 -24.52 -5.20
C TRP A 98 7.64 -23.65 -6.46
N GLN A 99 7.76 -24.23 -7.67
CA GLN A 99 7.58 -23.49 -8.94
C GLN A 99 6.15 -23.01 -9.12
N VAL A 100 5.16 -23.85 -8.74
CA VAL A 100 3.73 -23.46 -8.77
C VAL A 100 3.47 -22.42 -7.71
N ALA A 101 4.03 -22.58 -6.50
CA ALA A 101 3.92 -21.57 -5.44
C ALA A 101 4.51 -20.22 -5.90
N ALA A 102 5.66 -20.20 -6.56
CA ALA A 102 6.28 -19.01 -7.11
C ALA A 102 5.38 -18.29 -8.13
N LEU A 103 4.75 -19.05 -9.06
CA LEU A 103 3.80 -18.48 -10.02
C LEU A 103 2.57 -17.87 -9.34
N LEU A 104 2.04 -18.52 -8.30
CA LEU A 104 0.92 -17.99 -7.54
C LEU A 104 1.30 -16.69 -6.79
N MET A 105 2.50 -16.62 -6.22
CA MET A 105 3.02 -15.41 -5.55
C MET A 105 3.22 -14.27 -6.56
N ILE A 106 3.75 -14.52 -7.74
CA ILE A 106 3.86 -13.52 -8.82
C ILE A 106 2.46 -13.09 -9.30
N GLY A 107 1.49 -14.01 -9.37
CA GLY A 107 0.10 -13.74 -9.70
C GLY A 107 -0.57 -12.76 -8.72
N GLU A 108 -0.28 -12.90 -7.43
CA GLU A 108 -0.74 -11.94 -6.40
C GLU A 108 -0.15 -10.53 -6.66
N ARG A 109 1.17 -10.42 -6.96
CA ARG A 109 1.82 -9.16 -7.29
C ARG A 109 1.24 -8.51 -8.54
N LEU A 110 0.95 -9.31 -9.57
CA LEU A 110 0.24 -8.86 -10.76
C LEU A 110 -1.15 -8.30 -10.38
N GLY A 111 -1.87 -8.98 -9.48
CA GLY A 111 -3.16 -8.48 -8.97
C GLY A 111 -3.04 -7.11 -8.32
N LYS A 112 -2.02 -6.89 -7.46
CA LYS A 112 -1.75 -5.59 -6.84
C LYS A 112 -1.42 -4.53 -7.89
N ALA A 113 -0.63 -4.88 -8.91
CA ALA A 113 -0.27 -3.97 -9.99
C ALA A 113 -1.48 -3.54 -10.84
N LEU A 114 -2.40 -4.45 -11.11
CA LEU A 114 -3.61 -4.16 -11.89
C LEU A 114 -4.60 -3.27 -11.13
N ARG A 115 -4.84 -3.55 -9.83
CA ARG A 115 -5.86 -2.82 -9.07
C ARG A 115 -5.41 -1.44 -8.57
N SER A 116 -4.12 -1.25 -8.26
CA SER A 116 -3.68 -0.05 -7.52
C SER A 116 -4.05 1.27 -8.22
N PRO A 117 -3.68 1.53 -9.50
CA PRO A 117 -4.04 2.81 -10.14
C PRO A 117 -5.55 3.00 -10.31
N ALA A 118 -6.27 1.92 -10.62
CA ALA A 118 -7.73 1.96 -10.81
C ALA A 118 -8.46 2.19 -9.47
N LYS A 119 -8.04 1.49 -8.40
CA LYS A 119 -8.54 1.65 -7.04
C LYS A 119 -8.35 3.10 -6.56
N ASP A 120 -7.14 3.62 -6.69
CA ASP A 120 -6.80 4.97 -6.25
C ASP A 120 -7.57 6.03 -7.07
N THR A 121 -7.83 5.77 -8.35
CA THR A 121 -8.68 6.63 -9.19
C THR A 121 -10.12 6.65 -8.69
N ILE A 122 -10.74 5.50 -8.42
CA ILE A 122 -12.09 5.42 -7.85
C ILE A 122 -12.16 6.16 -6.51
N LEU A 123 -11.22 5.88 -5.59
CA LEU A 123 -11.18 6.53 -4.29
C LEU A 123 -11.03 8.04 -4.40
N SER A 124 -10.14 8.51 -5.28
CA SER A 124 -9.88 9.93 -5.49
C SER A 124 -11.10 10.72 -5.95
N GLN A 125 -11.98 10.10 -6.74
CA GLN A 125 -13.22 10.72 -7.22
C GLN A 125 -14.22 10.91 -6.07
N VAL A 126 -14.40 9.88 -5.24
CA VAL A 126 -15.36 9.93 -4.13
C VAL A 126 -14.87 10.83 -3.00
N THR A 127 -13.57 10.86 -2.74
CA THR A 127 -12.98 11.66 -1.65
C THR A 127 -13.09 13.17 -1.86
N THR A 128 -13.40 13.65 -3.07
CA THR A 128 -13.69 15.08 -3.34
C THR A 128 -14.79 15.64 -2.44
N GLN A 129 -15.75 14.81 -2.03
CA GLN A 129 -16.89 15.23 -1.19
C GLN A 129 -16.56 15.37 0.30
N VAL A 130 -15.44 14.82 0.75
CA VAL A 130 -15.06 14.78 2.18
C VAL A 130 -13.69 15.41 2.45
N GLY A 131 -12.91 15.64 1.41
CA GLY A 131 -11.49 16.01 1.43
C GLY A 131 -10.64 14.82 0.98
N ARG A 132 -9.77 15.06 -0.01
CA ARG A 132 -8.93 13.98 -0.58
C ARG A 132 -7.95 13.46 0.46
N GLY A 133 -7.31 14.35 1.21
CA GLY A 133 -6.38 13.96 2.26
C GLY A 133 -7.05 13.12 3.34
N LEU A 134 -8.19 13.55 3.85
CA LEU A 134 -8.94 12.79 4.86
C LEU A 134 -9.41 11.43 4.31
N GLY A 135 -9.92 11.40 3.08
CA GLY A 135 -10.41 10.16 2.48
C GLY A 135 -9.29 9.12 2.27
N PHE A 136 -8.15 9.54 1.74
CA PHE A 136 -6.97 8.66 1.64
C PHE A 136 -6.41 8.30 3.02
N GLY A 137 -6.42 9.22 3.99
CA GLY A 137 -5.97 8.94 5.35
C GLY A 137 -6.82 7.89 6.08
N ILE A 138 -8.16 7.91 5.93
CA ILE A 138 -9.04 6.87 6.48
C ILE A 138 -8.74 5.52 5.80
N HIS A 139 -8.58 5.53 4.48
CA HIS A 139 -8.27 4.33 3.71
C HIS A 139 -6.93 3.73 4.16
N GLU A 140 -5.89 4.57 4.31
CA GLU A 140 -4.55 4.16 4.76
C GLU A 140 -4.57 3.59 6.17
N ALA A 141 -5.27 4.24 7.10
CA ALA A 141 -5.41 3.70 8.46
C ALA A 141 -6.00 2.29 8.47
N MET A 142 -6.94 1.99 7.57
CA MET A 142 -7.51 0.64 7.44
C MET A 142 -6.55 -0.34 6.77
N ASP A 143 -5.75 0.12 5.79
CA ASP A 143 -4.68 -0.68 5.18
C ASP A 143 -3.68 -1.14 6.25
N GLN A 144 -3.22 -0.22 7.12
CA GLN A 144 -2.26 -0.53 8.18
C GLN A 144 -2.81 -1.51 9.22
N ILE A 145 -4.10 -1.44 9.55
CA ILE A 145 -4.74 -2.45 10.41
C ILE A 145 -4.66 -3.84 9.76
N GLY A 146 -4.92 -3.92 8.44
CA GLY A 146 -4.80 -5.15 7.69
C GLY A 146 -3.36 -5.67 7.63
N ALA A 147 -2.40 -4.77 7.40
CA ALA A 147 -0.97 -5.09 7.32
C ALA A 147 -0.40 -5.63 8.63
N ILE A 148 -0.96 -5.26 9.78
CA ILE A 148 -0.61 -5.80 11.09
C ILE A 148 -1.35 -7.13 11.34
N ALA A 149 -2.65 -7.18 11.05
CA ALA A 149 -3.49 -8.33 11.37
C ALA A 149 -3.09 -9.59 10.57
N GLY A 150 -2.65 -9.44 9.31
CA GLY A 150 -2.24 -10.55 8.46
C GLY A 150 -1.06 -11.36 9.02
N PRO A 151 0.12 -10.76 9.28
CA PRO A 151 1.24 -11.44 9.92
C PRO A 151 0.92 -11.98 11.30
N LEU A 152 0.15 -11.24 12.12
CA LEU A 152 -0.27 -11.70 13.45
C LEU A 152 -1.14 -12.95 13.37
N MET A 153 -1.97 -13.09 12.34
CA MET A 153 -2.77 -14.29 12.14
C MET A 153 -1.87 -15.52 11.88
N PHE A 154 -0.82 -15.41 11.05
CA PHE A 154 0.15 -16.50 10.89
C PHE A 154 0.91 -16.77 12.18
N THR A 155 1.32 -15.73 12.90
CA THR A 155 2.00 -15.87 14.20
C THR A 155 1.11 -16.65 15.18
N PHE A 156 -0.18 -16.31 15.24
CA PHE A 156 -1.14 -17.01 16.11
C PHE A 156 -1.30 -18.49 15.71
N ILE A 157 -1.42 -18.78 14.42
CA ILE A 157 -1.50 -20.17 13.94
C ILE A 157 -0.24 -20.95 14.33
N PHE A 158 0.95 -20.37 14.11
CA PHE A 158 2.23 -21.03 14.40
C PHE A 158 2.50 -21.21 15.89
N ALA A 159 1.85 -20.42 16.76
CA ALA A 159 1.91 -20.63 18.20
C ALA A 159 1.25 -21.97 18.64
N TYR A 160 0.34 -22.50 17.84
CA TYR A 160 -0.34 -23.79 18.11
C TYR A 160 0.19 -24.90 17.20
N VAL A 161 0.32 -24.62 15.91
CA VAL A 161 0.76 -25.61 14.91
C VAL A 161 1.55 -24.87 13.83
N VAL A 162 2.81 -25.27 13.61
CA VAL A 162 3.63 -24.73 12.51
C VAL A 162 3.20 -25.37 11.19
N ASP A 163 2.07 -24.92 10.67
CA ASP A 163 1.49 -25.42 9.40
C ASP A 163 1.19 -24.23 8.47
N TYR A 164 2.03 -24.06 7.47
CA TYR A 164 1.85 -23.03 6.43
C TYR A 164 0.57 -23.25 5.62
N ASN A 165 0.23 -24.51 5.31
CA ASN A 165 -0.95 -24.84 4.52
C ASN A 165 -2.23 -24.44 5.26
N LEU A 166 -2.28 -24.64 6.58
CA LEU A 166 -3.40 -24.17 7.40
C LEU A 166 -3.51 -22.64 7.35
N GLY A 167 -2.39 -21.93 7.46
CA GLY A 167 -2.36 -20.48 7.35
C GLY A 167 -2.95 -20.00 6.03
N TYR A 168 -2.49 -20.54 4.90
CA TYR A 168 -3.02 -20.19 3.59
C TYR A 168 -4.48 -20.62 3.39
N LYS A 169 -4.93 -21.77 3.93
CA LYS A 169 -6.35 -22.18 3.89
C LYS A 169 -7.26 -21.16 4.59
N ILE A 170 -6.85 -20.64 5.73
CA ILE A 170 -7.64 -19.65 6.49
C ILE A 170 -7.83 -18.36 5.66
N MET A 171 -6.89 -18.03 4.74
CA MET A 171 -7.02 -16.87 3.85
C MET A 171 -8.23 -16.92 2.91
N TRP A 172 -8.89 -18.06 2.73
CA TRP A 172 -10.16 -18.13 2.04
C TRP A 172 -11.24 -17.26 2.71
N ILE A 173 -11.22 -17.14 4.05
CA ILE A 173 -12.21 -16.38 4.80
C ILE A 173 -12.14 -14.89 4.42
N PRO A 174 -11.02 -14.19 4.64
CA PRO A 174 -10.93 -12.78 4.24
C PRO A 174 -11.08 -12.59 2.73
N PHE A 175 -10.68 -13.55 1.88
CA PHE A 175 -10.86 -13.45 0.43
C PHE A 175 -12.34 -13.44 0.03
N ILE A 176 -13.14 -14.38 0.55
CA ILE A 176 -14.59 -14.43 0.24
C ILE A 176 -15.30 -13.18 0.77
N LEU A 177 -14.96 -12.74 1.99
CA LEU A 177 -15.51 -11.52 2.58
C LEU A 177 -15.13 -10.30 1.72
N LEU A 178 -13.87 -10.19 1.29
CA LEU A 178 -13.39 -9.12 0.43
C LEU A 178 -14.19 -9.06 -0.87
N MET A 179 -14.37 -10.19 -1.56
CA MET A 179 -15.12 -10.22 -2.82
C MET A 179 -16.59 -9.84 -2.61
N GLY A 180 -17.21 -10.24 -1.50
CA GLY A 180 -18.55 -9.81 -1.13
C GLY A 180 -18.64 -8.31 -0.88
N VAL A 181 -17.72 -7.76 -0.09
CA VAL A 181 -17.67 -6.31 0.19
C VAL A 181 -17.34 -5.50 -1.06
N LEU A 182 -16.52 -6.04 -1.98
CA LEU A 182 -16.21 -5.40 -3.26
C LEU A 182 -17.46 -5.28 -4.16
N ILE A 183 -18.31 -6.28 -4.17
CA ILE A 183 -19.61 -6.23 -4.87
C ILE A 183 -20.49 -5.14 -4.23
N ILE A 184 -20.57 -5.09 -2.90
CA ILE A 184 -21.34 -4.06 -2.18
C ILE A 184 -20.80 -2.66 -2.53
N ALA A 185 -19.49 -2.46 -2.54
CA ALA A 185 -18.87 -1.18 -2.92
C ALA A 185 -19.27 -0.75 -4.34
N LYS A 186 -19.23 -1.68 -5.30
CA LYS A 186 -19.68 -1.43 -6.68
C LYS A 186 -21.16 -1.07 -6.75
N MET A 187 -22.01 -1.70 -5.93
CA MET A 187 -23.46 -1.39 -5.88
C MET A 187 -23.70 -0.01 -5.24
N LEU A 188 -22.93 0.37 -4.24
CA LEU A 188 -23.03 1.68 -3.58
C LEU A 188 -22.61 2.83 -4.51
N VAL A 189 -21.55 2.63 -5.28
CA VAL A 189 -20.96 3.63 -6.18
C VAL A 189 -20.63 3.00 -7.53
N PRO A 190 -21.63 2.70 -8.36
CA PRO A 190 -21.39 2.13 -9.68
C PRO A 190 -20.64 3.10 -10.62
N HIS A 191 -20.83 4.40 -10.42
CA HIS A 191 -20.30 5.50 -11.22
C HIS A 191 -19.59 6.51 -10.33
N PRO A 192 -18.31 6.27 -9.93
CA PRO A 192 -17.58 7.15 -9.02
C PRO A 192 -17.35 8.55 -9.58
N GLU A 193 -17.32 8.72 -10.90
CA GLU A 193 -17.21 10.00 -11.60
C GLU A 193 -18.30 11.01 -11.22
N GLN A 194 -19.47 10.55 -10.77
CA GLN A 194 -20.58 11.41 -10.34
C GLN A 194 -20.29 12.19 -9.04
N PHE A 195 -19.30 11.78 -8.29
CA PHE A 195 -18.88 12.49 -7.06
C PHE A 195 -17.96 13.68 -7.35
N GLU A 196 -17.35 13.74 -8.51
CA GLU A 196 -16.46 14.83 -8.92
C GLU A 196 -17.23 15.80 -9.83
N SER A 197 -17.93 16.77 -9.19
CA SER A 197 -18.93 17.66 -9.82
C SER A 197 -18.35 18.76 -10.70
N THR A 198 -17.04 18.92 -10.81
CA THR A 198 -16.41 19.92 -11.67
C THR A 198 -15.34 19.26 -12.53
N PRO A 199 -15.54 19.20 -13.86
CA PRO A 199 -14.40 19.09 -14.75
C PRO A 199 -13.52 20.30 -14.43
N HIS A 200 -12.26 20.09 -14.07
CA HIS A 200 -11.28 21.18 -14.10
C HIS A 200 -11.33 21.75 -15.53
N SER A 201 -12.06 22.85 -15.66
CA SER A 201 -12.28 23.51 -16.93
C SER A 201 -10.93 23.87 -17.52
N ASN A 202 -10.69 23.47 -18.76
CA ASN A 202 -9.56 23.87 -19.60
C ASN A 202 -8.14 23.39 -19.22
N SER A 203 -7.98 22.33 -18.46
CA SER A 203 -6.67 21.68 -18.42
C SER A 203 -6.47 20.84 -19.69
N SER A 204 -5.44 21.15 -20.45
CA SER A 204 -4.93 20.27 -21.51
C SER A 204 -4.90 18.82 -20.98
N ASP A 205 -5.24 17.83 -21.80
CA ASP A 205 -5.15 16.40 -21.44
C ASP A 205 -3.68 15.95 -21.14
N ALA A 206 -2.74 16.90 -21.07
CA ALA A 206 -1.34 16.68 -20.76
C ALA A 206 -1.09 16.75 -19.24
N LEU A 207 -0.16 15.91 -18.76
CA LEU A 207 0.35 16.02 -17.40
C LEU A 207 1.15 17.32 -17.27
N THR A 208 0.82 18.11 -16.24
CA THR A 208 1.38 19.45 -16.06
C THR A 208 2.86 19.43 -15.64
N PRO A 209 3.64 20.49 -15.87
CA PRO A 209 4.99 20.59 -15.30
C PRO A 209 5.02 20.43 -13.78
N THR A 210 3.98 20.91 -13.09
CA THR A 210 3.83 20.73 -11.63
C THR A 210 3.72 19.26 -11.22
N PHE A 211 3.02 18.44 -12.02
CA PHE A 211 2.98 17.00 -11.79
C PHE A 211 4.37 16.36 -11.89
N TRP A 212 5.17 16.73 -12.89
CA TRP A 212 6.51 16.19 -13.07
C TRP A 212 7.48 16.65 -11.96
N LEU A 213 7.41 17.93 -11.59
CA LEU A 213 8.19 18.46 -10.46
C LEU A 213 7.83 17.73 -9.15
N TYR A 214 6.54 17.50 -8.93
CA TYR A 214 6.05 16.75 -7.78
C TYR A 214 6.57 15.30 -7.77
N ASN A 215 6.55 14.61 -8.93
CA ASN A 215 7.10 13.25 -9.02
C ASN A 215 8.62 13.24 -8.78
N ALA A 216 9.36 14.24 -9.27
CA ALA A 216 10.78 14.37 -8.98
C ALA A 216 11.03 14.59 -7.48
N PHE A 217 10.28 15.47 -6.81
CA PHE A 217 10.34 15.66 -5.36
C PHE A 217 10.09 14.35 -4.63
N SER A 218 9.02 13.62 -4.99
CA SER A 218 8.68 12.33 -4.38
C SER A 218 9.79 11.30 -4.59
N ALA A 219 10.39 11.25 -5.80
CA ALA A 219 11.50 10.36 -6.10
C ALA A 219 12.71 10.61 -5.18
N PHE A 220 13.13 11.86 -5.04
CA PHE A 220 14.23 12.23 -4.13
C PHE A 220 13.92 11.93 -2.67
N ALA A 221 12.68 12.20 -2.22
CA ALA A 221 12.25 11.91 -0.87
C ALA A 221 12.33 10.40 -0.56
N ILE A 222 11.95 9.55 -1.52
CA ILE A 222 11.92 8.09 -1.35
C ILE A 222 13.33 7.49 -1.43
N ILE A 223 14.18 7.94 -2.36
CA ILE A 223 15.58 7.47 -2.45
C ILE A 223 16.33 7.76 -1.16
N GLY A 224 16.09 8.91 -0.54
CA GLY A 224 16.73 9.31 0.71
C GLY A 224 16.11 8.68 1.97
N PHE A 225 15.04 7.91 1.84
CA PHE A 225 14.33 7.36 2.99
C PHE A 225 14.84 5.97 3.36
N ALA A 226 15.38 5.82 4.58
CA ALA A 226 15.90 4.55 5.08
C ALA A 226 14.79 3.50 5.16
N SER A 227 14.96 2.37 4.50
CA SER A 227 14.00 1.27 4.57
C SER A 227 14.05 0.55 5.92
N PHE A 228 12.89 0.09 6.41
CA PHE A 228 12.83 -0.62 7.70
C PHE A 228 13.73 -1.87 7.76
N PRO A 229 13.88 -2.69 6.70
CA PRO A 229 14.82 -3.81 6.72
C PRO A 229 16.26 -3.42 7.04
N ILE A 230 16.74 -2.26 6.56
CA ILE A 230 18.10 -1.76 6.86
C ILE A 230 18.20 -1.36 8.33
N ILE A 231 17.18 -0.67 8.86
CA ILE A 231 17.11 -0.32 10.29
C ILE A 231 17.10 -1.60 11.12
N ALA A 232 16.25 -2.56 10.80
CA ALA A 232 16.18 -3.85 11.50
C ALA A 232 17.49 -4.62 11.46
N PHE A 233 18.18 -4.63 10.32
CA PHE A 233 19.50 -5.23 10.18
C PHE A 233 20.53 -4.56 11.11
N HIS A 234 20.56 -3.23 11.17
CA HIS A 234 21.43 -2.48 12.06
C HIS A 234 21.13 -2.83 13.53
N LEU A 235 19.87 -2.78 13.96
CA LEU A 235 19.46 -3.08 15.32
C LEU A 235 19.88 -4.49 15.76
N LYS A 236 19.75 -5.47 14.86
CA LYS A 236 20.16 -6.84 15.10
C LYS A 236 21.68 -7.01 15.09
N SER A 237 22.38 -6.48 14.10
CA SER A 237 23.83 -6.64 13.94
C SER A 237 24.62 -6.00 15.07
N GLN A 238 24.09 -4.91 15.66
CA GLN A 238 24.70 -4.20 16.78
C GLN A 238 24.16 -4.64 18.16
N ASN A 239 23.24 -5.63 18.21
CA ASN A 239 22.61 -6.12 19.43
C ASN A 239 21.99 -5.00 20.30
N ILE A 240 21.41 -3.96 19.67
CA ILE A 240 20.84 -2.80 20.36
C ILE A 240 19.54 -3.17 21.05
N VAL A 241 18.75 -4.05 20.45
CA VAL A 241 17.49 -4.58 20.97
C VAL A 241 17.42 -6.08 20.76
N SER A 242 16.57 -6.77 21.54
CA SER A 242 16.33 -8.20 21.36
C SER A 242 15.65 -8.48 20.02
N ASP A 243 15.84 -9.68 19.48
CA ASP A 243 15.19 -10.13 18.22
C ASP A 243 13.66 -10.00 18.29
N MET A 244 13.07 -10.19 19.47
CA MET A 244 11.62 -10.04 19.71
C MET A 244 11.17 -8.57 19.62
N ALA A 245 12.03 -7.60 19.95
CA ALA A 245 11.68 -6.18 19.92
C ALA A 245 11.62 -5.61 18.50
N ILE A 246 12.32 -6.18 17.52
CA ILE A 246 12.35 -5.66 16.16
C ILE A 246 10.95 -5.70 15.50
N PRO A 247 10.21 -6.82 15.50
CA PRO A 247 8.83 -6.83 15.01
C PRO A 247 7.89 -5.92 15.79
N LEU A 248 8.11 -5.75 17.10
CA LEU A 248 7.32 -4.83 17.91
C LEU A 248 7.55 -3.37 17.50
N LEU A 249 8.80 -2.99 17.25
CA LEU A 249 9.12 -1.65 16.72
C LEU A 249 8.47 -1.40 15.37
N TYR A 250 8.43 -2.40 14.49
CA TYR A 250 7.70 -2.29 13.22
C TYR A 250 6.19 -2.10 13.44
N ALA A 251 5.59 -2.87 14.34
CA ALA A 251 4.17 -2.73 14.67
C ALA A 251 3.86 -1.33 15.27
N ILE A 252 4.77 -0.77 16.08
CA ILE A 252 4.65 0.60 16.59
C ILE A 252 4.67 1.60 15.42
N ALA A 253 5.61 1.45 14.46
CA ALA A 253 5.69 2.31 13.29
C ALA A 253 4.40 2.28 12.46
N MET A 254 3.84 1.09 12.22
CA MET A 254 2.57 0.93 11.50
C MET A 254 1.38 1.50 12.27
N GLY A 255 1.38 1.38 13.59
CA GLY A 255 0.37 2.02 14.46
C GLY A 255 0.45 3.55 14.40
N VAL A 256 1.65 4.11 14.40
CA VAL A 256 1.89 5.55 14.21
C VAL A 256 1.41 5.99 12.83
N ASP A 257 1.76 5.25 11.78
CA ASP A 257 1.30 5.50 10.41
C ASP A 257 -0.23 5.56 10.36
N ALA A 258 -0.93 4.53 10.84
CA ALA A 258 -2.39 4.47 10.86
C ALA A 258 -3.04 5.70 11.52
N VAL A 259 -2.51 6.14 12.67
CA VAL A 259 -3.04 7.31 13.39
C VAL A 259 -2.73 8.61 12.65
N PHE A 260 -1.47 8.78 12.25
CA PHE A 260 -1.03 10.00 11.58
C PHE A 260 -1.55 10.14 10.15
N ALA A 261 -1.88 9.06 9.46
CA ALA A 261 -2.51 9.10 8.15
C ALA A 261 -3.81 9.95 8.17
N ILE A 262 -4.65 9.77 9.20
CA ILE A 262 -5.90 10.54 9.36
C ILE A 262 -5.61 12.01 9.72
N ILE A 263 -4.66 12.26 10.63
CA ILE A 263 -4.31 13.61 11.10
C ILE A 263 -3.71 14.43 9.95
N ILE A 264 -2.73 13.85 9.27
CA ILE A 264 -2.00 14.47 8.16
C ILE A 264 -2.90 14.63 6.93
N GLY A 265 -3.80 13.68 6.68
CA GLY A 265 -4.80 13.80 5.63
C GLY A 265 -5.70 15.02 5.84
N ARG A 266 -6.20 15.24 7.08
CA ARG A 266 -6.97 16.47 7.41
C ARG A 266 -6.14 17.74 7.30
N LEU A 267 -4.86 17.65 7.65
CA LEU A 267 -3.96 18.80 7.54
C LEU A 267 -3.69 19.16 6.08
N TYR A 268 -3.55 18.14 5.22
CA TYR A 268 -3.43 18.32 3.78
C TYR A 268 -4.66 19.02 3.18
N ASP A 269 -5.87 18.61 3.55
CA ASP A 269 -7.10 19.24 3.08
C ASP A 269 -7.21 20.73 3.46
N LYS A 270 -6.51 21.16 4.53
CA LYS A 270 -6.48 22.57 4.98
C LYS A 270 -5.30 23.35 4.41
N LYS A 271 -4.12 22.75 4.30
CA LYS A 271 -2.85 23.42 3.99
C LYS A 271 -2.26 23.04 2.63
N GLY A 272 -2.84 22.05 1.93
CA GLY A 272 -2.37 21.54 0.65
C GLY A 272 -0.95 20.98 0.72
N LEU A 273 -0.20 21.11 -0.36
CA LEU A 273 1.15 20.54 -0.54
C LEU A 273 2.19 21.01 0.48
N SER A 274 1.95 22.11 1.23
CA SER A 274 2.89 22.57 2.25
C SER A 274 3.14 21.55 3.36
N VAL A 275 2.22 20.62 3.58
CA VAL A 275 2.38 19.54 4.56
C VAL A 275 3.52 18.58 4.18
N LEU A 276 3.88 18.50 2.90
CA LEU A 276 5.03 17.71 2.42
C LEU A 276 6.38 18.17 2.99
N LEU A 277 6.48 19.40 3.52
CA LEU A 277 7.70 19.88 4.20
C LEU A 277 8.06 19.06 5.45
N VAL A 278 7.11 18.29 5.99
CA VAL A 278 7.39 17.35 7.09
C VAL A 278 8.36 16.25 6.63
N ILE A 279 8.29 15.83 5.35
CA ILE A 279 9.11 14.73 4.82
C ILE A 279 10.61 15.04 4.95
N PRO A 280 11.17 16.11 4.34
CA PRO A 280 12.61 16.34 4.39
C PRO A 280 13.11 16.56 5.82
N ILE A 281 12.32 17.19 6.69
CA ILE A 281 12.69 17.44 8.08
C ILE A 281 12.73 16.12 8.86
N ALA A 282 11.66 15.34 8.83
CA ALA A 282 11.58 14.07 9.56
C ALA A 282 12.56 13.04 8.98
N SER A 283 12.68 12.94 7.64
CA SER A 283 13.60 12.01 6.98
C SER A 283 15.07 12.31 7.25
N ALA A 284 15.44 13.58 7.54
CA ALA A 284 16.79 13.92 7.97
C ALA A 284 17.07 13.47 9.41
N ILE A 285 16.06 13.45 10.28
CA ILE A 285 16.19 13.06 11.69
C ILE A 285 16.15 11.52 11.86
N VAL A 286 15.33 10.84 11.03
CA VAL A 286 15.13 9.39 11.12
C VAL A 286 16.46 8.61 11.13
N PRO A 287 17.40 8.79 10.18
CA PRO A 287 18.65 8.03 10.21
C PRO A 287 19.47 8.27 11.48
N VAL A 288 19.54 9.52 11.94
CA VAL A 288 20.31 9.89 13.14
C VAL A 288 19.78 9.17 14.38
N MET A 289 18.44 9.06 14.50
CA MET A 289 17.78 8.44 15.62
C MET A 289 17.70 6.91 15.48
N ALA A 290 17.26 6.42 14.32
CA ALA A 290 17.02 4.98 14.10
C ALA A 290 18.32 4.15 14.07
N PHE A 291 19.46 4.75 13.67
CA PHE A 291 20.77 4.10 13.70
C PHE A 291 21.59 4.43 14.97
N SER A 292 20.95 4.99 16.00
CA SER A 292 21.58 5.25 17.29
C SER A 292 21.81 3.95 18.07
N PHE A 293 22.80 3.96 18.99
CA PHE A 293 23.03 2.86 19.94
C PHE A 293 22.15 2.94 21.21
N HIS A 294 21.35 4.01 21.35
CA HIS A 294 20.45 4.20 22.49
C HIS A 294 19.03 3.79 22.12
N TRP A 295 18.46 2.82 22.84
CA TRP A 295 17.13 2.29 22.55
C TRP A 295 16.01 3.36 22.52
N VAL A 296 16.11 4.41 23.37
CA VAL A 296 15.15 5.53 23.38
C VAL A 296 15.22 6.33 22.07
N ALA A 297 16.44 6.63 21.60
CA ALA A 297 16.62 7.32 20.32
C ALA A 297 16.09 6.49 19.15
N VAL A 298 16.37 5.18 19.16
CA VAL A 298 15.83 4.22 18.17
C VAL A 298 14.30 4.27 18.15
N THR A 299 13.65 4.19 19.33
CA THR A 299 12.19 4.24 19.42
C THR A 299 11.61 5.54 18.85
N ILE A 300 12.23 6.69 19.15
CA ILE A 300 11.85 7.98 18.58
C ILE A 300 12.04 7.97 17.05
N GLY A 301 13.17 7.45 16.58
CA GLY A 301 13.45 7.29 15.15
C GLY A 301 12.39 6.44 14.42
N ILE A 302 11.95 5.37 15.04
CA ILE A 302 10.89 4.48 14.50
C ILE A 302 9.53 5.18 14.48
N ILE A 303 9.18 5.96 15.50
CA ILE A 303 7.96 6.78 15.52
C ILE A 303 8.00 7.81 14.41
N LEU A 304 9.12 8.51 14.22
CA LEU A 304 9.28 9.46 13.11
C LEU A 304 9.27 8.77 11.75
N TRP A 305 9.80 7.55 11.65
CA TRP A 305 9.74 6.73 10.45
C TRP A 305 8.29 6.42 10.07
N GLY A 306 7.45 5.98 11.03
CA GLY A 306 6.03 5.75 10.82
C GLY A 306 5.28 7.03 10.41
N LEU A 307 5.63 8.20 10.98
CA LEU A 307 5.08 9.49 10.58
C LEU A 307 5.41 9.81 9.10
N VAL A 308 6.65 9.56 8.66
CA VAL A 308 7.03 9.78 7.25
C VAL A 308 6.27 8.83 6.32
N MET A 309 6.10 7.57 6.73
CA MET A 309 5.27 6.59 5.99
C MET A 309 3.84 7.09 5.83
N ALA A 310 3.21 7.62 6.89
CA ALA A 310 1.86 8.19 6.84
C ALA A 310 1.74 9.31 5.78
N VAL A 311 2.75 10.16 5.67
CA VAL A 311 2.78 11.21 4.64
C VAL A 311 2.94 10.61 3.24
N HIS A 312 3.86 9.65 3.07
CA HIS A 312 4.10 8.99 1.79
C HIS A 312 2.84 8.29 1.27
N GLU A 313 2.18 7.54 2.13
CA GLU A 313 1.07 6.68 1.70
C GLU A 313 -0.28 7.40 1.62
N THR A 314 -0.45 8.49 2.36
CA THR A 314 -1.68 9.31 2.33
C THR A 314 -1.57 10.48 1.37
N ILE A 315 -0.63 11.40 1.63
CA ILE A 315 -0.61 12.69 0.93
C ILE A 315 -0.05 12.54 -0.48
N MET A 316 0.96 11.69 -0.66
CA MET A 316 1.52 11.54 -2.01
C MET A 316 0.48 10.99 -2.98
N ARG A 317 -0.44 10.12 -2.54
CA ARG A 317 -1.58 9.66 -3.36
C ARG A 317 -2.65 10.75 -3.54
N ALA A 318 -3.01 11.46 -2.49
CA ALA A 318 -3.99 12.55 -2.58
C ALA A 318 -3.53 13.66 -3.53
N ALA A 319 -2.24 14.04 -3.48
CA ALA A 319 -1.65 15.06 -4.33
C ALA A 319 -1.67 14.67 -5.82
N ILE A 320 -1.45 13.40 -6.17
CA ILE A 320 -1.58 12.93 -7.55
C ILE A 320 -2.99 13.19 -8.08
N ALA A 321 -4.03 12.95 -7.26
CA ALA A 321 -5.41 13.24 -7.65
C ALA A 321 -5.66 14.73 -7.89
N ASP A 322 -5.00 15.62 -7.12
CA ASP A 322 -5.11 17.07 -7.28
C ASP A 322 -4.33 17.61 -8.49
N LEU A 323 -3.23 16.95 -8.83
CA LEU A 323 -2.33 17.36 -9.91
C LEU A 323 -2.67 16.76 -11.28
N THR A 324 -3.66 15.85 -11.35
CA THR A 324 -4.03 15.15 -12.58
C THR A 324 -5.50 15.35 -12.95
N SER A 325 -5.76 15.48 -14.26
CA SER A 325 -7.14 15.46 -14.76
C SER A 325 -7.77 14.08 -14.60
N LEU A 326 -9.11 14.01 -14.51
CA LEU A 326 -9.87 12.75 -14.48
C LEU A 326 -9.51 11.77 -15.60
N LYS A 327 -9.17 12.30 -16.80
CA LYS A 327 -8.85 11.49 -17.97
C LYS A 327 -7.48 10.82 -17.89
N LYS A 328 -6.57 11.36 -17.07
CA LYS A 328 -5.16 10.92 -16.94
C LYS A 328 -4.81 10.48 -15.53
N ARG A 329 -5.79 10.33 -14.65
CA ARG A 329 -5.56 10.06 -13.21
C ARG A 329 -4.97 8.68 -12.96
N GLY A 330 -5.50 7.64 -13.60
CA GLY A 330 -4.96 6.29 -13.51
C GLY A 330 -3.53 6.22 -14.08
N THR A 331 -3.27 6.91 -15.21
CA THR A 331 -1.94 7.06 -15.78
C THR A 331 -1.01 7.79 -14.79
N GLY A 332 -1.49 8.87 -14.17
CA GLY A 332 -0.75 9.62 -13.15
C GLY A 332 -0.37 8.74 -11.96
N TYR A 333 -1.29 7.97 -11.44
CA TYR A 333 -1.00 6.98 -10.39
C TYR A 333 -0.04 5.89 -10.86
N GLY A 334 -0.17 5.42 -12.11
CA GLY A 334 0.74 4.45 -12.70
C GLY A 334 2.18 4.95 -12.75
N ILE A 335 2.39 6.17 -13.27
CA ILE A 335 3.71 6.84 -13.33
C ILE A 335 4.28 7.00 -11.91
N PHE A 336 3.50 7.59 -11.00
CA PHE A 336 3.91 7.80 -9.63
C PHE A 336 4.32 6.50 -8.94
N ASN A 337 3.48 5.48 -8.98
CA ASN A 337 3.75 4.20 -8.31
C ASN A 337 4.98 3.49 -8.91
N THR A 338 5.17 3.56 -10.25
CA THR A 338 6.34 2.95 -10.90
C THR A 338 7.62 3.70 -10.51
N ALA A 339 7.60 5.03 -10.51
CA ALA A 339 8.72 5.85 -10.03
C ALA A 339 9.02 5.58 -8.55
N TYR A 340 7.97 5.50 -7.70
CA TYR A 340 8.07 5.17 -6.29
C TYR A 340 8.80 3.84 -6.06
N GLY A 341 8.35 2.77 -6.75
CA GLY A 341 8.96 1.45 -6.61
C GLY A 341 10.41 1.39 -7.11
N LEU A 342 10.72 2.09 -8.21
CA LEU A 342 12.09 2.18 -8.71
C LEU A 342 13.00 2.93 -7.72
N CYS A 343 12.50 4.03 -7.16
CA CYS A 343 13.25 4.83 -6.19
C CYS A 343 13.46 4.08 -4.86
N MET A 344 12.49 3.30 -4.40
CA MET A 344 12.67 2.40 -3.26
C MET A 344 13.76 1.35 -3.53
N PHE A 345 13.79 0.79 -4.73
CA PHE A 345 14.81 -0.19 -5.10
C PHE A 345 16.23 0.42 -5.15
N ILE A 346 16.35 1.66 -5.67
CA ILE A 346 17.64 2.38 -5.74
C ILE A 346 18.11 2.81 -4.34
N GLY A 347 17.19 3.20 -3.46
CA GLY A 347 17.49 3.70 -2.12
C GLY A 347 17.73 2.59 -1.07
N ALA A 348 17.40 1.32 -1.40
CA ALA A 348 17.61 0.15 -0.54
C ALA A 348 18.97 -0.46 -0.73
#